data_7a1dd37561927b804e68700ea56efd07
#
_entry.id   7a1dd37561927b804e68700ea56efd07
#
_cell.length_a   1.000
_cell.length_b   1.000
_cell.length_c   1.000
_cell.angle_alpha   90.00
_cell.angle_beta   90.00
_cell.angle_gamma   90.00
#
_symmetry.space_group_name_H-M   'P 1'
#
loop_
_entity.id
_entity.type
_entity.pdbx_description
1 polymer ?
#
loop_
_entity_poly.entity_id
_entity_poly.type
_entity_poly.pdbx_seq_one_letter_code
_entity_poly.pdbx_strand_id
1 'polypeptide(L)'
;MTDAVTPANIFNLGFGFWASKALLSAVELGLFTELAKGPADLATLARRLGLHERSARDFLDALVALKMLDRQDGLYSNTAETGHFLDRAKPSYVGGLLEMANSRLYESWGFLTEALKTGRNQNEAKESGDVFAALYADPERLHGFLAAMSGVSLGAAQAIAAKFPWKDYQTFVDIGTAQGMVPVTIARAHNHLSGAGYDLPEVKPVFEEFIAQHGMRGRVKFL
;
A
#
# COMPACT_ATOMS: atom_id res chain seq x y z
N MET A 1 -36.93 -21.60 -9.97
CA MET A 1 -35.78 -22.52 -10.07
C MET A 1 -34.99 -22.35 -8.79
N THR A 2 -34.94 -23.35 -7.93
CA THR A 2 -34.10 -23.30 -6.73
C THR A 2 -32.64 -23.40 -7.19
N ASP A 3 -31.85 -22.36 -6.93
CA ASP A 3 -30.42 -22.40 -7.21
C ASP A 3 -29.81 -23.65 -6.55
N ALA A 4 -29.11 -24.45 -7.35
CA ALA A 4 -28.48 -25.68 -6.85
C ALA A 4 -27.42 -25.30 -5.79
N VAL A 5 -27.50 -25.93 -4.62
CA VAL A 5 -26.48 -25.74 -3.58
C VAL A 5 -25.14 -26.29 -4.08
N THR A 6 -24.12 -25.41 -4.14
CA THR A 6 -22.78 -25.78 -4.60
C THR A 6 -21.72 -25.32 -3.57
N PRO A 7 -20.54 -25.96 -3.50
CA PRO A 7 -19.45 -25.55 -2.62
C PRO A 7 -18.61 -24.38 -3.18
N ALA A 8 -19.01 -23.78 -4.29
CA ALA A 8 -18.20 -22.80 -5.03
C ALA A 8 -17.75 -21.61 -4.16
N ASN A 9 -18.66 -21.04 -3.37
CA ASN A 9 -18.34 -19.92 -2.50
C ASN A 9 -17.34 -20.29 -1.39
N ILE A 10 -17.46 -21.50 -0.83
CA ILE A 10 -16.53 -22.02 0.19
C ILE A 10 -15.14 -22.16 -0.40
N PHE A 11 -15.01 -22.74 -1.60
CA PHE A 11 -13.72 -22.90 -2.25
C PHE A 11 -13.11 -21.58 -2.69
N ASN A 12 -13.90 -20.66 -3.25
CA ASN A 12 -13.44 -19.33 -3.64
C ASN A 12 -12.85 -18.57 -2.44
N LEU A 13 -13.52 -18.63 -1.29
CA LEU A 13 -13.02 -17.99 -0.07
C LEU A 13 -11.81 -18.74 0.50
N GLY A 14 -11.88 -20.07 0.59
CA GLY A 14 -10.84 -20.91 1.18
C GLY A 14 -9.51 -20.85 0.43
N PHE A 15 -9.54 -20.69 -0.91
CA PHE A 15 -8.35 -20.58 -1.75
C PHE A 15 -8.00 -19.14 -2.17
N GLY A 16 -8.72 -18.15 -1.64
CA GLY A 16 -8.49 -16.73 -1.95
C GLY A 16 -7.06 -16.24 -1.67
N PHE A 17 -6.37 -16.88 -0.74
CA PHE A 17 -4.98 -16.56 -0.39
C PHE A 17 -3.99 -16.79 -1.56
N TRP A 18 -4.27 -17.68 -2.52
CA TRP A 18 -3.41 -17.87 -3.69
C TRP A 18 -3.39 -16.63 -4.57
N ALA A 19 -4.57 -16.09 -4.91
CA ALA A 19 -4.69 -14.88 -5.69
C ALA A 19 -4.06 -13.67 -4.97
N SER A 20 -4.34 -13.54 -3.67
CA SER A 20 -3.76 -12.50 -2.83
C SER A 20 -2.23 -12.59 -2.83
N LYS A 21 -1.65 -13.77 -2.57
CA LYS A 21 -0.18 -13.91 -2.53
C LYS A 21 0.48 -13.69 -3.88
N ALA A 22 -0.15 -14.07 -4.99
CA ALA A 22 0.35 -13.78 -6.33
C ALA A 22 0.48 -12.25 -6.56
N LEU A 23 -0.56 -11.48 -6.20
CA LEU A 23 -0.51 -10.02 -6.29
C LEU A 23 0.55 -9.41 -5.36
N LEU A 24 0.58 -9.84 -4.10
CA LEU A 24 1.56 -9.35 -3.12
C LEU A 24 3.01 -9.60 -3.60
N SER A 25 3.29 -10.77 -4.15
CA SER A 25 4.60 -11.09 -4.72
C SER A 25 4.93 -10.25 -5.96
N ALA A 26 3.95 -9.95 -6.80
CA ALA A 26 4.14 -9.07 -7.95
C ALA A 26 4.52 -7.63 -7.53
N VAL A 27 3.89 -7.11 -6.47
CA VAL A 27 4.24 -5.80 -5.91
C VAL A 27 5.63 -5.81 -5.28
N GLU A 28 5.95 -6.83 -4.48
CA GLU A 28 7.26 -7.03 -3.87
C GLU A 28 8.39 -7.04 -4.90
N LEU A 29 8.22 -7.80 -5.98
CA LEU A 29 9.15 -7.90 -7.10
C LEU A 29 9.27 -6.61 -7.93
N GLY A 30 8.38 -5.63 -7.74
CA GLY A 30 8.36 -4.40 -8.53
C GLY A 30 7.88 -4.60 -9.97
N LEU A 31 7.13 -5.66 -10.25
CA LEU A 31 6.69 -6.04 -11.60
C LEU A 31 5.95 -4.90 -12.32
N PHE A 32 5.04 -4.22 -11.63
CA PHE A 32 4.23 -3.15 -12.23
C PHE A 32 5.04 -1.90 -12.57
N THR A 33 6.05 -1.57 -11.75
CA THR A 33 6.99 -0.49 -12.03
C THR A 33 7.91 -0.85 -13.19
N GLU A 34 8.30 -2.11 -13.30
CA GLU A 34 9.09 -2.57 -14.46
C GLU A 34 8.29 -2.49 -15.75
N LEU A 35 7.03 -2.92 -15.74
CA LEU A 35 6.12 -2.82 -16.88
C LEU A 35 5.65 -1.39 -17.20
N ALA A 36 5.82 -0.43 -16.29
CA ALA A 36 5.60 0.99 -16.59
C ALA A 36 6.60 1.54 -17.61
N LYS A 37 7.75 0.88 -17.80
CA LYS A 37 8.75 1.20 -18.85
C LYS A 37 8.31 0.76 -20.24
N GLY A 38 7.26 -0.03 -20.35
CA GLY A 38 6.67 -0.57 -21.58
C GLY A 38 6.41 -2.07 -21.51
N PRO A 39 5.58 -2.59 -22.43
CA PRO A 39 5.30 -4.02 -22.54
C PRO A 39 6.57 -4.84 -22.72
N ALA A 40 6.63 -6.03 -22.15
CA ALA A 40 7.80 -6.90 -22.22
C ALA A 40 7.41 -8.39 -22.32
N ASP A 41 8.25 -9.17 -22.99
CA ASP A 41 8.08 -10.62 -23.11
C ASP A 41 8.51 -11.36 -21.82
N LEU A 42 8.16 -12.65 -21.77
CA LEU A 42 8.47 -13.52 -20.64
C LEU A 42 9.97 -13.54 -20.29
N ALA A 43 10.84 -13.70 -21.30
CA ALA A 43 12.27 -13.83 -21.08
C ALA A 43 12.88 -12.55 -20.52
N THR A 44 12.42 -11.41 -21.02
CA THR A 44 12.84 -10.09 -20.55
C THR A 44 12.42 -9.86 -19.12
N LEU A 45 11.16 -10.16 -18.75
CA LEU A 45 10.66 -10.01 -17.39
C LEU A 45 11.34 -10.97 -16.41
N ALA A 46 11.51 -12.24 -16.80
CA ALA A 46 12.20 -13.21 -15.96
C ALA A 46 13.63 -12.75 -15.62
N ARG A 47 14.38 -12.27 -16.61
CA ARG A 47 15.73 -11.74 -16.39
C ARG A 47 15.75 -10.48 -15.52
N ARG A 48 14.86 -9.51 -15.77
CA ARG A 48 14.85 -8.23 -15.05
C ARG A 48 14.40 -8.35 -13.60
N LEU A 49 13.48 -9.28 -13.34
CA LEU A 49 12.92 -9.52 -12.01
C LEU A 49 13.59 -10.67 -11.25
N GLY A 50 14.61 -11.32 -11.86
CA GLY A 50 15.29 -12.47 -11.26
C GLY A 50 14.39 -13.70 -11.09
N LEU A 51 13.38 -13.87 -11.95
CA LEU A 51 12.46 -15.01 -11.87
C LEU A 51 13.08 -16.26 -12.47
N HIS A 52 12.85 -17.40 -11.83
CA HIS A 52 13.26 -18.70 -12.37
C HIS A 52 12.37 -19.07 -13.59
N GLU A 53 12.98 -19.52 -14.68
CA GLU A 53 12.30 -19.78 -15.97
C GLU A 53 11.08 -20.71 -15.84
N ARG A 54 11.21 -21.76 -15.01
CA ARG A 54 10.12 -22.74 -14.80
C ARG A 54 8.84 -22.11 -14.28
N SER A 55 8.93 -21.13 -13.37
CA SER A 55 7.78 -20.56 -12.67
C SER A 55 7.32 -19.21 -13.22
N ALA A 56 8.17 -18.53 -13.98
CA ALA A 56 7.90 -17.19 -14.46
C ALA A 56 6.63 -17.11 -15.33
N ARG A 57 6.45 -18.07 -16.25
CA ARG A 57 5.27 -18.10 -17.13
C ARG A 57 3.98 -18.27 -16.32
N ASP A 58 3.93 -19.28 -15.46
CA ASP A 58 2.73 -19.60 -14.68
C ASP A 58 2.34 -18.44 -13.77
N PHE A 59 3.34 -17.78 -13.17
CA PHE A 59 3.13 -16.60 -12.34
C PHE A 59 2.55 -15.41 -13.13
N LEU A 60 3.13 -15.07 -14.27
CA LEU A 60 2.65 -13.95 -15.10
C LEU A 60 1.28 -14.25 -15.71
N ASP A 61 1.05 -15.47 -16.19
CA ASP A 61 -0.24 -15.88 -16.76
C ASP A 61 -1.34 -15.94 -15.67
N ALA A 62 -0.99 -16.30 -14.41
CA ALA A 62 -1.91 -16.20 -13.28
C ALA A 62 -2.33 -14.74 -13.02
N LEU A 63 -1.41 -13.78 -13.10
CA LEU A 63 -1.72 -12.35 -12.96
C LEU A 63 -2.60 -11.83 -14.11
N VAL A 64 -2.43 -12.37 -15.33
CA VAL A 64 -3.34 -12.08 -16.46
C VAL A 64 -4.74 -12.63 -16.16
N ALA A 65 -4.84 -13.88 -15.70
CA ALA A 65 -6.13 -14.48 -15.31
C ALA A 65 -6.83 -13.71 -14.18
N LEU A 66 -6.07 -13.14 -13.26
CA LEU A 66 -6.55 -12.28 -12.17
C LEU A 66 -6.83 -10.83 -12.63
N LYS A 67 -6.64 -10.50 -13.90
CA LYS A 67 -6.82 -9.15 -14.48
C LYS A 67 -5.91 -8.08 -13.86
N MET A 68 -4.78 -8.50 -13.34
CA MET A 68 -3.73 -7.60 -12.86
C MET A 68 -2.73 -7.25 -13.95
N LEU A 69 -2.65 -8.04 -15.00
CA LEU A 69 -1.88 -7.79 -16.22
C LEU A 69 -2.74 -8.02 -17.47
N ASP A 70 -2.37 -7.36 -18.55
CA ASP A 70 -2.80 -7.69 -19.90
C ASP A 70 -1.71 -8.48 -20.61
N ARG A 71 -2.11 -9.31 -21.61
CA ARG A 71 -1.17 -10.02 -22.49
C ARG A 71 -1.65 -9.96 -23.91
N GLN A 72 -0.83 -9.40 -24.80
CA GLN A 72 -1.11 -9.34 -26.23
C GLN A 72 0.18 -9.67 -27.02
N ASP A 73 0.04 -10.51 -28.05
CA ASP A 73 1.15 -10.92 -28.93
C ASP A 73 2.41 -11.41 -28.19
N GLY A 74 2.21 -12.09 -27.06
CA GLY A 74 3.30 -12.61 -26.22
C GLY A 74 3.93 -11.58 -25.27
N LEU A 75 3.52 -10.32 -25.32
CA LEU A 75 3.97 -9.25 -24.43
C LEU A 75 3.00 -9.05 -23.27
N TYR A 76 3.53 -8.94 -22.06
CA TYR A 76 2.79 -8.56 -20.86
C TYR A 76 2.83 -7.05 -20.68
N SER A 77 1.75 -6.47 -20.18
CA SER A 77 1.65 -5.05 -19.86
C SER A 77 0.79 -4.83 -18.63
N ASN A 78 0.95 -3.67 -17.98
CA ASN A 78 0.04 -3.24 -16.94
C ASN A 78 -1.36 -3.02 -17.51
N THR A 79 -2.38 -3.36 -16.72
CA THR A 79 -3.73 -2.84 -16.94
C THR A 79 -3.77 -1.34 -16.64
N ALA A 80 -4.85 -0.65 -17.01
CA ALA A 80 -5.03 0.76 -16.63
C ALA A 80 -4.98 0.96 -15.10
N GLU A 81 -5.57 0.03 -14.35
CA GLU A 81 -5.59 0.07 -12.88
C GLU A 81 -4.19 -0.13 -12.28
N THR A 82 -3.52 -1.22 -12.64
CA THR A 82 -2.20 -1.53 -12.07
C THR A 82 -1.13 -0.52 -12.50
N GLY A 83 -1.20 -0.05 -13.74
CA GLY A 83 -0.33 1.02 -14.22
C GLY A 83 -0.58 2.37 -13.53
N HIS A 84 -1.77 2.62 -12.99
CA HIS A 84 -2.07 3.84 -12.26
C HIS A 84 -1.70 3.74 -10.78
N PHE A 85 -2.00 2.61 -10.13
CA PHE A 85 -1.94 2.48 -8.67
C PHE A 85 -0.75 1.66 -8.16
N LEU A 86 -0.08 0.84 -8.99
CA LEU A 86 1.00 -0.04 -8.57
C LEU A 86 2.38 0.29 -9.19
N ASP A 87 2.48 1.37 -9.94
CA ASP A 87 3.77 1.94 -10.34
C ASP A 87 4.32 2.85 -9.23
N ARG A 88 5.45 2.44 -8.63
CA ARG A 88 6.12 3.18 -7.52
C ARG A 88 6.52 4.61 -7.89
N ALA A 89 6.68 4.91 -9.17
CA ALA A 89 7.05 6.25 -9.62
C ALA A 89 5.88 7.24 -9.62
N LYS A 90 4.66 6.77 -9.43
CA LYS A 90 3.45 7.62 -9.48
C LYS A 90 3.00 8.12 -8.12
N PRO A 91 2.54 9.36 -8.03
CA PRO A 91 1.94 9.91 -6.80
C PRO A 91 0.70 9.15 -6.31
N SER A 92 0.05 8.39 -7.20
CA SER A 92 -1.12 7.56 -6.91
C SER A 92 -0.76 6.15 -6.39
N TYR A 93 0.53 5.87 -6.16
CA TYR A 93 0.97 4.56 -5.71
C TYR A 93 0.35 4.14 -4.38
N VAL A 94 -0.33 2.99 -4.37
CA VAL A 94 -0.93 2.40 -3.17
C VAL A 94 -0.26 1.09 -2.75
N GLY A 95 0.74 0.64 -3.50
CA GLY A 95 1.41 -0.64 -3.29
C GLY A 95 2.13 -0.77 -1.95
N GLY A 96 2.46 0.34 -1.28
CA GLY A 96 3.07 0.32 0.05
C GLY A 96 2.23 -0.43 1.10
N LEU A 97 0.89 -0.33 1.02
CA LEU A 97 0.00 -1.13 1.86
C LEU A 97 0.13 -2.63 1.57
N LEU A 98 0.24 -3.00 0.30
CA LEU A 98 0.39 -4.39 -0.12
C LEU A 98 1.78 -4.94 0.27
N GLU A 99 2.83 -4.12 0.19
CA GLU A 99 4.17 -4.46 0.68
C GLU A 99 4.16 -4.73 2.19
N MET A 100 3.52 -3.86 2.97
CA MET A 100 3.33 -4.06 4.41
C MET A 100 2.49 -5.31 4.70
N ALA A 101 1.40 -5.52 3.97
CA ALA A 101 0.58 -6.72 4.12
C ALA A 101 1.39 -7.99 3.85
N ASN A 102 2.23 -7.99 2.81
CA ASN A 102 3.07 -9.13 2.45
C ASN A 102 4.17 -9.42 3.47
N SER A 103 4.88 -8.39 3.92
CA SER A 103 6.04 -8.55 4.80
C SER A 103 5.68 -8.75 6.27
N ARG A 104 4.52 -8.28 6.72
CA ARG A 104 4.15 -8.26 8.14
C ARG A 104 2.87 -9.00 8.47
N LEU A 105 1.80 -8.79 7.68
CA LEU A 105 0.48 -9.29 8.06
C LEU A 105 0.22 -10.71 7.55
N TYR A 106 0.74 -11.05 6.38
CA TYR A 106 0.43 -12.31 5.72
C TYR A 106 0.82 -13.53 6.56
N GLU A 107 2.03 -13.53 7.11
CA GLU A 107 2.50 -14.61 7.98
C GLU A 107 1.67 -14.72 9.26
N SER A 108 1.38 -13.58 9.91
CA SER A 108 0.62 -13.52 11.15
C SER A 108 -0.80 -14.07 11.01
N TRP A 109 -1.43 -13.93 9.85
CA TRP A 109 -2.74 -14.51 9.56
C TRP A 109 -2.75 -16.04 9.56
N GLY A 110 -1.62 -16.69 9.31
CA GLY A 110 -1.47 -18.14 9.46
C GLY A 110 -1.75 -18.64 10.88
N PHE A 111 -1.61 -17.77 11.88
CA PHE A 111 -1.81 -18.09 13.30
C PHE A 111 -3.18 -17.65 13.84
N LEU A 112 -4.14 -17.29 12.97
CA LEU A 112 -5.46 -16.80 13.38
C LEU A 112 -6.18 -17.80 14.30
N THR A 113 -6.11 -19.10 14.00
CA THR A 113 -6.74 -20.14 14.83
C THR A 113 -6.18 -20.14 16.26
N GLU A 114 -4.88 -19.95 16.41
CA GLU A 114 -4.25 -19.86 17.73
C GLU A 114 -4.66 -18.59 18.47
N ALA A 115 -4.72 -17.45 17.77
CA ALA A 115 -5.23 -16.21 18.35
C ALA A 115 -6.66 -16.36 18.88
N LEU A 116 -7.54 -17.00 18.11
CA LEU A 116 -8.94 -17.24 18.50
C LEU A 116 -9.07 -18.16 19.71
N LYS A 117 -8.20 -19.17 19.85
CA LYS A 117 -8.22 -20.11 20.99
C LYS A 117 -7.66 -19.50 22.28
N THR A 118 -6.65 -18.63 22.15
CA THR A 118 -5.90 -18.13 23.31
C THR A 118 -6.27 -16.72 23.73
N GLY A 119 -6.93 -15.95 22.85
CA GLY A 119 -7.19 -14.52 23.04
C GLY A 119 -5.90 -13.66 23.00
N ARG A 120 -4.77 -14.23 22.56
CA ARG A 120 -3.48 -13.55 22.52
C ARG A 120 -3.14 -13.12 21.10
N ASN A 121 -2.52 -11.94 20.96
CA ASN A 121 -1.98 -11.48 19.71
C ASN A 121 -0.95 -12.47 19.15
N GLN A 122 -0.99 -12.71 17.84
CA GLN A 122 -0.04 -13.58 17.13
C GLN A 122 0.77 -12.78 16.09
N ASN A 123 0.77 -11.46 16.17
CA ASN A 123 1.59 -10.56 15.36
C ASN A 123 2.94 -10.24 16.05
N GLU A 124 3.66 -9.28 15.54
CA GLU A 124 4.97 -8.82 16.04
C GLU A 124 4.95 -8.41 17.53
N ALA A 125 3.79 -8.06 18.08
CA ALA A 125 3.62 -7.71 19.48
C ALA A 125 3.33 -8.91 20.40
N LYS A 126 3.47 -10.14 19.91
CA LYS A 126 3.19 -11.36 20.68
C LYS A 126 3.92 -11.38 22.02
N GLU A 127 5.14 -10.86 22.07
CA GLU A 127 5.99 -10.85 23.27
C GLU A 127 5.88 -9.53 24.05
N SER A 128 5.78 -8.39 23.39
CA SER A 128 5.80 -7.06 24.02
C SER A 128 4.42 -6.53 24.43
N GLY A 129 3.36 -7.03 23.82
CA GLY A 129 2.00 -6.52 24.03
C GLY A 129 1.72 -5.15 23.40
N ASP A 130 2.75 -4.41 22.99
CA ASP A 130 2.67 -3.08 22.37
C ASP A 130 3.25 -3.09 20.95
N VAL A 131 2.35 -3.09 19.97
CA VAL A 131 2.69 -3.07 18.53
C VAL A 131 3.43 -1.78 18.15
N PHE A 132 3.02 -0.66 18.75
CA PHE A 132 3.59 0.63 18.40
C PHE A 132 4.99 0.79 18.98
N ALA A 133 5.24 0.36 20.21
CA ALA A 133 6.57 0.41 20.79
C ALA A 133 7.60 -0.39 19.96
N ALA A 134 7.23 -1.59 19.51
CA ALA A 134 8.09 -2.40 18.63
C ALA A 134 8.31 -1.77 17.25
N LEU A 135 7.30 -1.09 16.71
CA LEU A 135 7.34 -0.41 15.43
C LEU A 135 8.23 0.85 15.47
N TYR A 136 8.09 1.65 16.52
CA TYR A 136 8.83 2.91 16.68
C TYR A 136 10.28 2.71 17.11
N ALA A 137 10.64 1.53 17.61
CA ALA A 137 12.03 1.20 17.95
C ALA A 137 12.93 0.99 16.71
N ASP A 138 12.34 0.77 15.53
CA ASP A 138 13.07 0.53 14.28
C ASP A 138 12.73 1.62 13.24
N PRO A 139 13.66 2.53 12.91
CA PRO A 139 13.41 3.63 11.97
C PRO A 139 13.01 3.17 10.56
N GLU A 140 13.53 2.06 10.05
CA GLU A 140 13.18 1.56 8.72
C GLU A 140 11.74 1.02 8.70
N ARG A 141 11.37 0.28 9.75
CA ARG A 141 10.00 -0.20 9.92
C ARG A 141 9.01 0.95 10.09
N LEU A 142 9.35 1.94 10.89
CA LEU A 142 8.54 3.14 11.06
C LEU A 142 8.33 3.84 9.73
N HIS A 143 9.40 4.10 8.98
CA HIS A 143 9.32 4.75 7.67
C HIS A 143 8.43 3.96 6.70
N GLY A 144 8.62 2.65 6.59
CA GLY A 144 7.80 1.78 5.75
C GLY A 144 6.32 1.78 6.16
N PHE A 145 6.02 1.75 7.45
CA PHE A 145 4.65 1.84 7.97
C PHE A 145 4.00 3.18 7.63
N LEU A 146 4.68 4.29 7.88
CA LEU A 146 4.15 5.62 7.61
C LEU A 146 3.91 5.85 6.11
N ALA A 147 4.79 5.32 5.25
CA ALA A 147 4.61 5.35 3.80
C ALA A 147 3.38 4.53 3.35
N ALA A 148 3.18 3.35 3.95
CA ALA A 148 1.98 2.53 3.70
C ALA A 148 0.69 3.26 4.10
N MET A 149 0.69 3.93 5.26
CA MET A 149 -0.45 4.72 5.73
C MET A 149 -0.78 5.88 4.78
N SER A 150 0.21 6.49 4.16
CA SER A 150 -0.01 7.51 3.15
C SER A 150 -0.77 6.99 1.92
N GLY A 151 -0.44 5.79 1.45
CA GLY A 151 -1.19 5.14 0.37
C GLY A 151 -2.66 4.90 0.73
N VAL A 152 -2.93 4.47 1.97
CA VAL A 152 -4.30 4.28 2.48
C VAL A 152 -5.07 5.58 2.55
N SER A 153 -4.40 6.65 3.02
CA SER A 153 -5.05 7.93 3.31
C SER A 153 -5.26 8.80 2.06
N LEU A 154 -4.55 8.53 0.96
CA LEU A 154 -4.54 9.41 -0.22
C LEU A 154 -5.93 9.67 -0.78
N GLY A 155 -6.74 8.63 -0.99
CA GLY A 155 -8.09 8.79 -1.52
C GLY A 155 -9.00 9.61 -0.60
N ALA A 156 -8.93 9.37 0.71
CA ALA A 156 -9.67 10.13 1.69
C ALA A 156 -9.18 11.60 1.76
N ALA A 157 -7.87 11.82 1.72
CA ALA A 157 -7.28 13.16 1.70
C ALA A 157 -7.74 13.98 0.50
N GLN A 158 -7.76 13.37 -0.69
CA GLN A 158 -8.27 14.00 -1.92
C GLN A 158 -9.77 14.34 -1.81
N ALA A 159 -10.57 13.40 -1.27
CA ALA A 159 -12.00 13.63 -1.08
C ALA A 159 -12.27 14.77 -0.07
N ILE A 160 -11.52 14.82 1.05
CA ILE A 160 -11.60 15.88 2.05
C ILE A 160 -11.18 17.21 1.44
N ALA A 161 -10.06 17.24 0.71
CA ALA A 161 -9.60 18.46 0.04
C ALA A 161 -10.64 19.01 -0.95
N ALA A 162 -11.35 18.13 -1.68
CA ALA A 162 -12.32 18.54 -2.70
C ALA A 162 -13.70 18.93 -2.13
N LYS A 163 -14.14 18.27 -1.05
CA LYS A 163 -15.56 18.37 -0.61
C LYS A 163 -15.78 19.24 0.62
N PHE A 164 -14.78 19.42 1.48
CA PHE A 164 -14.92 20.23 2.68
C PHE A 164 -14.89 21.72 2.32
N PRO A 165 -15.66 22.59 2.99
CA PRO A 165 -15.75 24.03 2.68
C PRO A 165 -14.55 24.82 3.18
N TRP A 166 -13.35 24.50 2.69
CA TRP A 166 -12.07 25.08 3.11
C TRP A 166 -11.97 26.60 3.01
N LYS A 167 -12.76 27.21 2.14
CA LYS A 167 -12.80 28.67 1.97
C LYS A 167 -13.11 29.45 3.27
N ASP A 168 -13.77 28.80 4.22
CA ASP A 168 -14.22 29.41 5.47
C ASP A 168 -13.15 29.29 6.59
N TYR A 169 -12.02 28.67 6.31
CA TYR A 169 -10.95 28.37 7.27
C TYR A 169 -9.62 28.93 6.81
N GLN A 170 -8.68 29.17 7.74
CA GLN A 170 -7.32 29.62 7.46
C GLN A 170 -6.29 28.58 7.89
N THR A 171 -6.63 27.76 8.88
CA THR A 171 -5.74 26.76 9.45
C THR A 171 -6.45 25.44 9.68
N PHE A 172 -5.68 24.37 9.73
CA PHE A 172 -6.15 23.04 10.11
C PHE A 172 -5.06 22.25 10.83
N VAL A 173 -5.47 21.20 11.55
CA VAL A 173 -4.58 20.24 12.21
C VAL A 173 -5.04 18.83 11.83
N ASP A 174 -4.09 17.98 11.47
CA ASP A 174 -4.29 16.55 11.24
C ASP A 174 -3.70 15.79 12.44
N ILE A 175 -4.54 15.01 13.15
CA ILE A 175 -4.15 14.26 14.33
C ILE A 175 -3.92 12.79 13.94
N GLY A 176 -2.75 12.24 14.30
CA GLY A 176 -2.27 10.96 13.78
C GLY A 176 -1.78 11.11 12.35
N THR A 177 -1.00 12.17 12.09
CA THR A 177 -0.69 12.65 10.73
C THR A 177 0.22 11.73 9.94
N ALA A 178 0.88 10.76 10.59
CA ALA A 178 1.90 9.92 9.97
C ALA A 178 2.97 10.79 9.25
N GLN A 179 3.34 10.46 8.01
CA GLN A 179 4.31 11.29 7.28
C GLN A 179 3.73 12.59 6.68
N GLY A 180 2.41 12.86 6.82
CA GLY A 180 1.83 14.13 6.41
C GLY A 180 1.13 14.14 5.03
N MET A 181 0.64 13.00 4.54
CA MET A 181 -0.07 12.91 3.26
C MET A 181 -1.34 13.77 3.25
N VAL A 182 -2.12 13.74 4.32
CA VAL A 182 -3.37 14.51 4.44
C VAL A 182 -3.10 16.01 4.42
N PRO A 183 -2.23 16.56 5.31
CA PRO A 183 -1.96 18.00 5.31
C PRO A 183 -1.30 18.48 4.02
N VAL A 184 -0.43 17.71 3.39
CA VAL A 184 0.15 18.05 2.08
C VAL A 184 -0.94 18.15 1.02
N THR A 185 -1.85 17.19 0.96
CA THR A 185 -2.92 17.15 -0.04
C THR A 185 -3.86 18.35 0.11
N ILE A 186 -4.29 18.66 1.33
CA ILE A 186 -5.16 19.80 1.62
C ILE A 186 -4.44 21.13 1.29
N ALA A 187 -3.21 21.31 1.78
CA ALA A 187 -2.45 22.54 1.56
C ALA A 187 -2.12 22.78 0.09
N ARG A 188 -1.89 21.70 -0.68
CA ARG A 188 -1.67 21.80 -2.13
C ARG A 188 -2.93 22.24 -2.89
N ALA A 189 -4.10 21.75 -2.48
CA ALA A 189 -5.37 22.10 -3.10
C ALA A 189 -5.82 23.53 -2.74
N HIS A 190 -5.42 24.06 -1.59
CA HIS A 190 -5.90 25.33 -1.04
C HIS A 190 -4.75 26.21 -0.58
N ASN A 191 -4.31 27.13 -1.45
CA ASN A 191 -3.13 27.96 -1.23
C ASN A 191 -3.23 28.94 -0.05
N HIS A 192 -4.42 29.28 0.40
CA HIS A 192 -4.67 30.17 1.53
C HIS A 192 -4.52 29.48 2.88
N LEU A 193 -4.51 28.14 2.92
CA LEU A 193 -4.44 27.38 4.16
C LEU A 193 -3.00 27.18 4.65
N SER A 194 -2.84 27.25 5.97
CA SER A 194 -1.69 26.72 6.69
C SER A 194 -2.10 25.53 7.54
N GLY A 195 -1.29 24.47 7.54
CA GLY A 195 -1.62 23.25 8.23
C GLY A 195 -0.62 22.85 9.30
N ALA A 196 -1.02 21.91 10.14
CA ALA A 196 -0.12 21.22 11.04
C ALA A 196 -0.46 19.73 11.11
N GLY A 197 0.57 18.90 11.30
CA GLY A 197 0.43 17.50 11.67
C GLY A 197 0.81 17.32 13.12
N TYR A 198 0.01 16.56 13.86
CA TYR A 198 0.29 16.14 15.22
C TYR A 198 0.42 14.61 15.26
N ASP A 199 1.51 14.15 15.85
CA ASP A 199 1.79 12.71 16.02
C ASP A 199 2.81 12.52 17.15
N LEU A 200 3.23 11.27 17.38
CA LEU A 200 4.29 10.95 18.33
C LEU A 200 5.64 11.57 17.89
N PRO A 201 6.52 11.95 18.84
CA PRO A 201 7.78 12.62 18.52
C PRO A 201 8.68 11.88 17.53
N GLU A 202 8.62 10.54 17.54
CA GLU A 202 9.39 9.66 16.65
C GLU A 202 9.02 9.83 15.17
N VAL A 203 7.77 10.26 14.89
CA VAL A 203 7.26 10.50 13.54
C VAL A 203 7.82 11.77 12.92
N LYS A 204 8.21 12.74 13.76
CA LYS A 204 8.64 14.08 13.33
C LYS A 204 9.69 14.09 12.21
N PRO A 205 10.79 13.33 12.28
CA PRO A 205 11.81 13.36 11.22
C PRO A 205 11.25 12.93 9.87
N VAL A 206 10.43 11.88 9.82
CA VAL A 206 9.82 11.37 8.59
C VAL A 206 8.79 12.36 8.04
N PHE A 207 8.01 12.98 8.92
CA PHE A 207 7.08 14.04 8.54
C PHE A 207 7.81 15.25 7.92
N GLU A 208 8.83 15.77 8.57
CA GLU A 208 9.58 16.95 8.10
C GLU A 208 10.28 16.68 6.76
N GLU A 209 10.81 15.47 6.55
CA GLU A 209 11.37 15.06 5.28
C GLU A 209 10.30 15.04 4.17
N PHE A 210 9.15 14.42 4.43
CA PHE A 210 8.04 14.33 3.47
C PHE A 210 7.50 15.72 3.11
N ILE A 211 7.28 16.59 4.10
CA ILE A 211 6.87 17.98 3.90
C ILE A 211 7.86 18.75 3.01
N ALA A 212 9.17 18.50 3.22
CA ALA A 212 10.22 19.10 2.42
C ALA A 212 10.20 18.64 0.96
N GLN A 213 10.10 17.32 0.74
CA GLN A 213 10.02 16.72 -0.59
C GLN A 213 8.84 17.26 -1.40
N HIS A 214 7.75 17.63 -0.71
CA HIS A 214 6.54 18.18 -1.34
C HIS A 214 6.52 19.72 -1.42
N GLY A 215 7.59 20.41 -0.99
CA GLY A 215 7.69 21.87 -1.05
C GLY A 215 6.76 22.61 -0.08
N MET A 216 6.38 21.98 1.04
CA MET A 216 5.38 22.52 1.97
C MET A 216 5.95 23.07 3.29
N ARG A 217 7.30 23.19 3.43
CA ARG A 217 7.97 23.62 4.68
C ARG A 217 7.47 24.94 5.27
N GLY A 218 7.04 25.88 4.45
CA GLY A 218 6.53 27.18 4.91
C GLY A 218 5.05 27.19 5.29
N ARG A 219 4.32 26.10 5.02
CA ARG A 219 2.86 26.06 5.12
C ARG A 219 2.34 24.95 6.00
N VAL A 220 3.11 23.90 6.19
CA VAL A 220 2.75 22.73 7.01
C VAL A 220 3.86 22.47 7.99
N LYS A 221 3.52 22.38 9.30
CA LYS A 221 4.48 22.17 10.40
C LYS A 221 4.09 20.97 11.24
N PHE A 222 5.06 20.39 11.97
CA PHE A 222 4.82 19.38 13.00
C PHE A 222 4.52 20.05 14.35
N LEU A 223 3.61 19.47 15.14
CA LEU A 223 3.26 19.90 16.50
C LEU A 223 3.67 18.84 17.52
#